data_221dfedf3781e6c29941e7998e569682
#
_entry.id   221dfedf3781e6c29941e7998e569682
#
_cell.length_a   1.000
_cell.length_b   1.000
_cell.length_c   1.000
_cell.angle_alpha   90.00
_cell.angle_beta   90.00
_cell.angle_gamma   90.00
#
_symmetry.space_group_name_H-M   'P 1'
#
loop_
_entity.id
_entity.type
_entity.pdbx_description
1 polymer ?
#
loop_
_entity_poly.entity_id
_entity_poly.type
_entity_poly.pdbx_seq_one_letter_code
_entity_poly.pdbx_strand_id
1 'polypeptide(L)'
;MERAQILESVKEMDEKELVEALPRLREEALKAEEALRVAQERLQAADHRLARIPTFVEVHEDRLVVDRRGTEKMFRLVGRLTIPLDHVVRAEADPNIEWSVWRGWRVPGVHVPGVRFYEMHGHRDKTLVIWLKDETYDRLITEVQDPAEIAKKINDAVEARSSHS
;
A
#
# COMPACT_ATOMS: atom_id res chain seq x y z
N MET A 1 18.95 -8.58 20.89
CA MET A 1 19.76 -8.44 22.12
C MET A 1 19.24 -9.34 23.26
N GLU A 2 17.96 -9.43 23.52
CA GLU A 2 17.38 -10.21 24.64
C GLU A 2 17.72 -11.72 24.66
N ARG A 3 17.64 -12.41 23.52
CA ARG A 3 17.93 -13.85 23.43
C ARG A 3 19.37 -14.23 23.80
N ALA A 4 20.34 -13.41 23.46
CA ALA A 4 21.75 -13.66 23.77
C ALA A 4 22.03 -13.49 25.26
N GLN A 5 21.37 -12.51 25.90
CA GLN A 5 21.48 -12.28 27.34
C GLN A 5 20.86 -13.40 28.16
N ILE A 6 19.69 -13.93 27.73
CA ILE A 6 19.04 -15.07 28.39
C ILE A 6 19.90 -16.32 28.28
N LEU A 7 20.53 -16.61 27.13
CA LEU A 7 21.41 -17.77 26.92
C LEU A 7 22.68 -17.67 27.75
N GLU A 8 23.22 -16.48 27.97
CA GLU A 8 24.41 -16.26 28.78
C GLU A 8 24.11 -16.43 30.26
N SER A 9 22.97 -15.89 30.73
CA SER A 9 22.57 -16.08 32.14
C SER A 9 22.24 -17.53 32.49
N VAL A 10 21.69 -18.31 31.58
CA VAL A 10 21.42 -19.74 31.79
C VAL A 10 22.70 -20.58 31.84
N LYS A 11 23.79 -20.18 31.15
CA LYS A 11 25.06 -20.87 31.18
C LYS A 11 25.83 -20.71 32.50
N GLU A 12 25.56 -19.65 33.25
CA GLU A 12 26.22 -19.35 34.52
C GLU A 12 25.46 -19.91 35.74
N MET A 13 24.26 -20.48 35.57
CA MET A 13 23.43 -21.04 36.64
C MET A 13 23.93 -22.45 37.02
N ASP A 14 23.93 -22.74 38.33
CA ASP A 14 24.19 -24.09 38.80
C ASP A 14 23.00 -25.04 38.50
N GLU A 15 23.22 -26.35 38.62
CA GLU A 15 22.22 -27.38 38.28
C GLU A 15 20.94 -27.24 39.11
N LYS A 16 21.01 -26.79 40.33
CA LYS A 16 19.88 -26.62 41.25
C LYS A 16 19.09 -25.38 40.89
N GLU A 17 19.73 -24.28 40.60
CA GLU A 17 19.13 -23.04 40.13
C GLU A 17 18.42 -23.23 38.77
N LEU A 18 19.05 -24.03 37.89
CA LEU A 18 18.45 -24.39 36.60
C LEU A 18 17.13 -25.17 36.79
N VAL A 19 17.12 -26.16 37.70
CA VAL A 19 15.91 -26.95 37.95
C VAL A 19 14.77 -26.09 38.51
N GLU A 20 15.07 -25.12 39.38
CA GLU A 20 14.08 -24.19 39.92
C GLU A 20 13.59 -23.16 38.90
N ALA A 21 14.47 -22.74 37.98
CA ALA A 21 14.10 -21.76 36.93
C ALA A 21 13.37 -22.39 35.73
N LEU A 22 13.52 -23.68 35.46
CA LEU A 22 12.95 -24.37 34.30
C LEU A 22 11.43 -24.16 34.13
N PRO A 23 10.57 -24.28 35.16
CA PRO A 23 9.13 -24.07 34.99
C PRO A 23 8.79 -22.65 34.52
N ARG A 24 9.48 -21.66 35.09
CA ARG A 24 9.29 -20.24 34.72
C ARG A 24 9.75 -19.97 33.29
N LEU A 25 10.94 -20.42 32.92
CA LEU A 25 11.49 -20.28 31.57
C LEU A 25 10.60 -20.94 30.52
N ARG A 26 10.03 -22.11 30.86
CA ARG A 26 9.08 -22.81 29.98
C ARG A 26 7.78 -22.02 29.77
N GLU A 27 7.26 -21.40 30.83
CA GLU A 27 6.07 -20.53 30.75
C GLU A 27 6.35 -19.27 29.88
N GLU A 28 7.50 -18.64 30.07
CA GLU A 28 7.91 -17.49 29.30
C GLU A 28 8.11 -17.85 27.81
N ALA A 29 8.70 -19.01 27.50
CA ALA A 29 8.84 -19.51 26.16
C ALA A 29 7.48 -19.75 25.49
N LEU A 30 6.52 -20.38 26.18
CA LEU A 30 5.17 -20.59 25.66
C LEU A 30 4.44 -19.27 25.37
N LYS A 31 4.59 -18.27 26.26
CA LYS A 31 4.02 -16.92 26.02
C LYS A 31 4.65 -16.24 24.82
N ALA A 32 5.95 -16.38 24.63
CA ALA A 32 6.67 -15.82 23.48
C ALA A 32 6.26 -16.50 22.17
N GLU A 33 6.08 -17.82 22.16
CA GLU A 33 5.60 -18.57 21.00
C GLU A 33 4.18 -18.13 20.60
N GLU A 34 3.27 -17.98 21.55
CA GLU A 34 1.93 -17.51 21.30
C GLU A 34 1.91 -16.07 20.76
N ALA A 35 2.71 -15.17 21.34
CA ALA A 35 2.86 -13.81 20.83
C ALA A 35 3.41 -13.78 19.41
N LEU A 36 4.36 -14.64 19.07
CA LEU A 36 4.91 -14.77 17.73
C LEU A 36 3.84 -15.27 16.75
N ARG A 37 3.06 -16.27 17.13
CA ARG A 37 1.94 -16.78 16.32
C ARG A 37 0.93 -15.69 16.00
N VAL A 38 0.50 -14.93 17.02
CA VAL A 38 -0.45 -13.82 16.83
C VAL A 38 0.14 -12.73 15.92
N ALA A 39 1.43 -12.43 16.06
CA ALA A 39 2.10 -11.46 15.19
C ALA A 39 2.16 -11.94 13.72
N GLN A 40 2.45 -13.21 13.50
CA GLN A 40 2.44 -13.83 12.16
C GLN A 40 1.06 -13.80 11.52
N GLU A 41 -0.01 -14.13 12.27
CA GLU A 41 -1.39 -14.06 11.78
C GLU A 41 -1.79 -12.63 11.39
N ARG A 42 -1.39 -11.62 12.20
CA ARG A 42 -1.60 -10.21 11.89
C ARG A 42 -0.85 -9.77 10.62
N LEU A 43 0.39 -10.23 10.47
CA LEU A 43 1.19 -9.94 9.28
C LEU A 43 0.54 -10.54 8.02
N GLN A 44 0.13 -11.82 8.08
CA GLN A 44 -0.58 -12.47 6.97
C GLN A 44 -1.91 -11.78 6.63
N ALA A 45 -2.67 -11.35 7.64
CA ALA A 45 -3.91 -10.61 7.42
C ALA A 45 -3.64 -9.22 6.80
N ALA A 46 -2.54 -8.56 7.19
CA ALA A 46 -2.12 -7.31 6.57
C ALA A 46 -1.69 -7.50 5.12
N ASP A 47 -0.88 -8.53 4.84
CA ASP A 47 -0.46 -8.87 3.47
C ASP A 47 -1.66 -9.20 2.58
N HIS A 48 -2.65 -9.94 3.11
CA HIS A 48 -3.87 -10.25 2.38
C HIS A 48 -4.74 -9.01 2.10
N ARG A 49 -4.77 -8.03 3.02
CA ARG A 49 -5.43 -6.74 2.80
C ARG A 49 -4.69 -5.89 1.76
N LEU A 50 -3.35 -5.88 1.82
CA LEU A 50 -2.51 -5.18 0.84
C LEU A 50 -2.63 -5.78 -0.57
N ALA A 51 -2.76 -7.11 -0.67
CA ALA A 51 -2.99 -7.80 -1.95
C ALA A 51 -4.34 -7.45 -2.60
N ARG A 52 -5.32 -6.95 -1.82
CA ARG A 52 -6.62 -6.49 -2.35
C ARG A 52 -6.54 -5.14 -3.05
N ILE A 53 -5.51 -4.34 -2.80
CA ILE A 53 -5.28 -3.06 -3.47
C ILE A 53 -3.94 -3.15 -4.20
N PRO A 54 -3.96 -3.71 -5.41
CA PRO A 54 -2.71 -3.98 -6.14
C PRO A 54 -2.06 -2.74 -6.70
N THR A 55 -2.77 -1.61 -6.77
CA THR A 55 -2.26 -0.39 -7.37
C THR A 55 -1.37 0.39 -6.43
N PHE A 56 -0.27 0.89 -6.94
CA PHE A 56 0.58 1.86 -6.28
C PHE A 56 0.91 3.02 -7.22
N VAL A 57 1.19 4.16 -6.64
CA VAL A 57 1.52 5.39 -7.35
C VAL A 57 2.88 5.88 -6.86
N GLU A 58 3.82 6.01 -7.78
CA GLU A 58 5.14 6.59 -7.54
C GLU A 58 5.17 8.02 -8.10
N VAL A 59 5.60 8.96 -7.28
CA VAL A 59 5.78 10.36 -7.66
C VAL A 59 7.26 10.61 -7.88
N HIS A 60 7.64 10.92 -9.12
CA HIS A 60 8.98 11.31 -9.51
C HIS A 60 9.03 12.81 -9.79
N GLU A 61 10.21 13.38 -9.97
CA GLU A 61 10.40 14.80 -10.26
C GLU A 61 9.75 15.27 -11.57
N ASP A 62 9.69 14.38 -12.56
CA ASP A 62 9.21 14.68 -13.92
C ASP A 62 7.91 13.96 -14.31
N ARG A 63 7.50 12.95 -13.56
CA ARG A 63 6.40 12.06 -13.93
C ARG A 63 5.74 11.38 -12.75
N LEU A 64 4.52 10.96 -12.98
CA LEU A 64 3.75 10.05 -12.15
C LEU A 64 3.75 8.66 -12.77
N VAL A 65 3.98 7.63 -11.98
CA VAL A 65 3.89 6.24 -12.42
C VAL A 65 2.80 5.56 -11.62
N VAL A 66 1.77 5.08 -12.32
CA VAL A 66 0.71 4.25 -11.75
C VAL A 66 0.92 2.83 -12.22
N ASP A 67 1.12 1.91 -11.30
CA ASP A 67 1.45 0.53 -11.63
C ASP A 67 0.71 -0.44 -10.68
N ARG A 68 0.74 -1.72 -11.02
CA ARG A 68 0.10 -2.80 -10.29
C ARG A 68 1.13 -3.59 -9.49
N ARG A 69 0.84 -3.82 -8.20
CA ARG A 69 1.61 -4.79 -7.40
C ARG A 69 1.21 -6.21 -7.79
N GLY A 70 2.17 -7.05 -8.11
CA GLY A 70 1.94 -8.46 -8.38
C GLY A 70 3.14 -9.12 -9.06
N THR A 71 3.30 -10.43 -8.79
CA THR A 71 4.43 -11.26 -9.22
C THR A 71 4.36 -11.66 -10.70
N GLU A 72 3.28 -11.40 -11.40
CA GLU A 72 3.12 -11.77 -12.79
C GLU A 72 3.82 -10.82 -13.74
N LYS A 73 5.14 -10.98 -13.83
CA LYS A 73 6.01 -10.27 -14.78
C LYS A 73 5.57 -10.40 -16.25
N MET A 74 4.71 -11.35 -16.56
CA MET A 74 4.26 -11.63 -17.94
C MET A 74 3.20 -10.65 -18.47
N PHE A 75 2.47 -9.94 -17.59
CA PHE A 75 1.45 -8.96 -18.00
C PHE A 75 1.90 -7.49 -17.91
N ARG A 76 3.19 -7.23 -17.81
CA ARG A 76 3.77 -5.86 -17.72
C ARG A 76 3.47 -4.94 -18.89
N LEU A 77 3.01 -5.46 -20.02
CA LEU A 77 2.75 -4.67 -21.23
C LEU A 77 1.43 -3.90 -21.21
N VAL A 78 0.51 -4.18 -20.30
CA VAL A 78 -0.85 -3.59 -20.30
C VAL A 78 -1.16 -2.77 -19.02
N GLY A 79 -0.29 -2.78 -18.01
CA GLY A 79 -0.63 -2.29 -16.66
C GLY A 79 0.03 -1.00 -16.20
N ARG A 80 1.20 -0.64 -16.72
CA ARG A 80 1.94 0.54 -16.23
C ARG A 80 1.51 1.79 -16.98
N LEU A 81 1.08 2.81 -16.23
CA LEU A 81 0.74 4.12 -16.77
C LEU A 81 1.79 5.13 -16.30
N THR A 82 2.37 5.86 -17.25
CA THR A 82 3.32 6.95 -16.97
C THR A 82 2.70 8.24 -17.47
N ILE A 83 2.56 9.23 -16.59
CA ILE A 83 1.96 10.53 -16.87
C ILE A 83 3.01 11.59 -16.56
N PRO A 84 3.35 12.49 -17.49
CA PRO A 84 4.20 13.64 -17.21
C PRO A 84 3.61 14.48 -16.06
N LEU A 85 4.45 14.95 -15.14
CA LEU A 85 3.96 15.67 -13.97
C LEU A 85 3.35 17.05 -14.35
N ASP A 86 3.78 17.63 -15.45
CA ASP A 86 3.20 18.86 -16.03
C ASP A 86 1.80 18.66 -16.62
N HIS A 87 1.41 17.42 -16.89
CA HIS A 87 0.04 17.07 -17.25
C HIS A 87 -0.87 16.85 -16.03
N VAL A 88 -0.32 16.79 -14.82
CA VAL A 88 -1.09 16.66 -13.59
C VAL A 88 -1.52 18.03 -13.10
N VAL A 89 -2.82 18.23 -12.90
CA VAL A 89 -3.39 19.48 -12.37
C VAL A 89 -3.44 19.43 -10.85
N ARG A 90 -4.01 18.35 -10.31
CA ARG A 90 -4.14 18.09 -8.86
C ARG A 90 -4.54 16.65 -8.60
N ALA A 91 -4.43 16.23 -7.34
CA ALA A 91 -4.95 14.95 -6.88
C ALA A 91 -5.74 15.12 -5.57
N GLU A 92 -6.72 14.27 -5.35
CA GLU A 92 -7.49 14.25 -4.10
C GLU A 92 -7.96 12.85 -3.74
N ALA A 93 -8.14 12.58 -2.45
CA ALA A 93 -8.83 11.42 -1.93
C ALA A 93 -10.34 11.71 -1.95
N ASP A 94 -11.10 11.00 -2.76
CA ASP A 94 -12.55 11.21 -2.88
C ASP A 94 -13.33 9.90 -2.67
N PRO A 95 -13.77 9.63 -1.42
CA PRO A 95 -14.59 8.46 -1.12
C PRO A 95 -16.02 8.58 -1.66
N ASN A 96 -16.44 9.80 -2.07
CA ASN A 96 -17.79 10.09 -2.50
C ASN A 96 -17.94 10.27 -4.02
N ILE A 97 -16.86 9.98 -4.76
CA ILE A 97 -16.91 10.06 -6.22
C ILE A 97 -18.16 9.37 -6.75
N GLU A 98 -18.90 10.02 -7.64
CA GLU A 98 -20.19 9.54 -8.14
C GLU A 98 -20.09 8.13 -8.74
N TRP A 99 -20.33 7.15 -7.89
CA TRP A 99 -20.40 5.73 -8.25
C TRP A 99 -21.63 5.39 -9.10
N SER A 100 -22.47 6.39 -9.39
CA SER A 100 -23.64 6.24 -10.28
C SER A 100 -23.22 5.77 -11.68
N VAL A 101 -22.06 6.22 -12.15
CA VAL A 101 -21.43 5.76 -13.40
C VAL A 101 -21.01 4.29 -13.33
N TRP A 102 -20.90 3.72 -12.11
CA TRP A 102 -20.35 2.40 -11.83
C TRP A 102 -21.35 1.27 -11.75
N ARG A 103 -22.65 1.55 -11.58
CA ARG A 103 -23.66 0.50 -11.34
C ARG A 103 -23.84 -0.49 -12.49
N GLY A 104 -23.24 -0.25 -13.65
CA GLY A 104 -23.37 -1.12 -14.82
C GLY A 104 -22.09 -1.74 -15.36
N TRP A 105 -20.89 -1.28 -14.98
CA TRP A 105 -19.68 -1.61 -15.72
C TRP A 105 -18.49 -1.93 -14.81
N ARG A 106 -18.30 -3.22 -14.49
CA ARG A 106 -17.14 -3.74 -13.74
C ARG A 106 -16.05 -4.26 -14.69
N VAL A 107 -15.73 -3.54 -15.73
CA VAL A 107 -14.70 -3.99 -16.69
C VAL A 107 -13.46 -3.12 -16.54
N PRO A 108 -12.28 -3.68 -16.20
CA PRO A 108 -11.02 -2.96 -16.22
C PRO A 108 -10.78 -2.36 -17.61
N GLY A 109 -10.41 -1.07 -17.68
CA GLY A 109 -10.08 -0.40 -18.93
C GLY A 109 -11.25 0.27 -19.66
N VAL A 110 -12.43 0.38 -19.05
CA VAL A 110 -13.57 1.10 -19.67
C VAL A 110 -13.28 2.61 -19.70
N HIS A 111 -13.37 3.19 -20.88
CA HIS A 111 -13.33 4.62 -21.10
C HIS A 111 -14.76 5.18 -21.02
N VAL A 112 -14.99 5.97 -19.98
CA VAL A 112 -16.05 6.99 -20.02
C VAL A 112 -15.40 8.25 -20.63
N PRO A 113 -16.04 9.00 -21.52
CA PRO A 113 -15.45 10.21 -22.06
C PRO A 113 -14.90 11.11 -20.96
N GLY A 114 -13.61 11.46 -21.04
CA GLY A 114 -12.91 12.27 -20.05
C GLY A 114 -12.47 11.55 -18.75
N VAL A 115 -12.79 10.26 -18.55
CA VAL A 115 -12.43 9.55 -17.31
C VAL A 115 -11.78 8.19 -17.64
N ARG A 116 -10.64 7.94 -17.05
CA ARG A 116 -9.97 6.63 -17.05
C ARG A 116 -10.02 6.00 -15.66
N PHE A 117 -10.56 4.80 -15.58
CA PHE A 117 -10.54 3.99 -14.37
C PHE A 117 -9.38 2.99 -14.44
N TYR A 118 -8.60 2.92 -13.37
CA TYR A 118 -7.47 2.03 -13.29
C TYR A 118 -7.58 1.14 -12.05
N GLU A 119 -7.72 -0.18 -12.26
CA GLU A 119 -7.73 -1.21 -11.20
C GLU A 119 -8.64 -0.89 -10.00
N MET A 120 -9.96 -0.81 -10.23
CA MET A 120 -10.94 -0.54 -9.19
C MET A 120 -11.54 -1.82 -8.65
N HIS A 121 -11.54 -1.98 -7.32
CA HIS A 121 -12.03 -3.16 -6.61
C HIS A 121 -13.23 -2.88 -5.68
N GLY A 122 -13.70 -1.64 -5.63
CA GLY A 122 -14.89 -1.22 -4.86
C GLY A 122 -14.59 -0.68 -3.46
N HIS A 123 -13.34 -0.33 -3.18
CA HIS A 123 -12.93 0.27 -1.92
C HIS A 123 -13.02 1.80 -2.00
N ARG A 124 -14.21 2.36 -1.68
CA ARG A 124 -14.46 3.80 -1.77
C ARG A 124 -13.51 4.65 -0.94
N ASP A 125 -13.21 4.20 0.28
CA ASP A 125 -12.28 4.84 1.21
C ASP A 125 -10.83 4.86 0.73
N LYS A 126 -10.54 4.12 -0.35
CA LYS A 126 -9.22 4.01 -0.98
C LYS A 126 -9.15 4.69 -2.35
N THR A 127 -10.18 5.46 -2.70
CA THR A 127 -10.24 6.12 -4.02
C THR A 127 -9.36 7.35 -4.07
N LEU A 128 -8.48 7.37 -5.07
CA LEU A 128 -7.65 8.50 -5.47
C LEU A 128 -8.12 8.98 -6.83
N VAL A 129 -8.37 10.28 -6.95
CA VAL A 129 -8.71 10.98 -8.20
C VAL A 129 -7.56 11.90 -8.57
N ILE A 130 -7.08 11.78 -9.79
CA ILE A 130 -6.02 12.62 -10.35
C ILE A 130 -6.59 13.37 -11.54
N TRP A 131 -6.61 14.70 -11.49
CA TRP A 131 -7.02 15.57 -12.60
C TRP A 131 -5.84 15.80 -13.52
N LEU A 132 -6.13 15.72 -14.81
CA LEU A 132 -5.13 15.76 -15.86
C LEU A 132 -5.48 16.83 -16.89
N LYS A 133 -4.48 17.31 -17.60
CA LYS A 133 -4.58 18.15 -18.80
C LYS A 133 -3.66 17.57 -19.88
N ASP A 134 -3.95 17.89 -21.13
CA ASP A 134 -3.15 17.46 -22.28
C ASP A 134 -3.03 15.93 -22.43
N GLU A 135 -3.97 15.18 -21.85
CA GLU A 135 -4.09 13.73 -21.93
C GLU A 135 -5.39 13.33 -22.66
N THR A 136 -5.49 12.06 -23.02
CA THR A 136 -6.72 11.53 -23.67
C THR A 136 -7.94 11.55 -22.73
N TYR A 137 -7.71 11.73 -21.42
CA TYR A 137 -8.73 11.78 -20.38
C TYR A 137 -8.37 12.87 -19.36
N ASP A 138 -9.41 13.53 -18.82
CA ASP A 138 -9.26 14.64 -17.88
C ASP A 138 -9.08 14.16 -16.45
N ARG A 139 -9.44 12.90 -16.16
CA ARG A 139 -9.38 12.30 -14.83
C ARG A 139 -8.92 10.86 -14.89
N LEU A 140 -7.99 10.52 -14.01
CA LEU A 140 -7.61 9.15 -13.67
C LEU A 140 -8.16 8.82 -12.28
N ILE A 141 -8.89 7.74 -12.16
CA ILE A 141 -9.47 7.26 -10.91
C ILE A 141 -8.90 5.88 -10.62
N THR A 142 -8.34 5.71 -9.44
CA THR A 142 -7.74 4.45 -9.00
C THR A 142 -7.93 4.23 -7.51
N GLU A 143 -7.79 3.00 -7.06
CA GLU A 143 -7.72 2.66 -5.64
C GLU A 143 -6.28 2.47 -5.22
N VAL A 144 -5.88 3.10 -4.10
CA VAL A 144 -4.53 3.01 -3.51
C VAL A 144 -4.63 2.81 -2.00
N GLN A 145 -3.56 2.35 -1.39
CA GLN A 145 -3.56 2.04 0.06
C GLN A 145 -3.83 3.26 0.93
N ASP A 146 -3.22 4.40 0.62
CA ASP A 146 -3.38 5.65 1.35
C ASP A 146 -3.60 6.82 0.38
N PRO A 147 -4.87 7.05 -0.05
CA PRO A 147 -5.17 8.06 -1.06
C PRO A 147 -4.87 9.49 -0.60
N ALA A 148 -5.03 9.79 0.70
CA ALA A 148 -4.78 11.13 1.22
C ALA A 148 -3.29 11.48 1.22
N GLU A 149 -2.44 10.54 1.66
CA GLU A 149 -0.99 10.73 1.65
C GLU A 149 -0.46 10.86 0.21
N ILE A 150 -0.95 10.00 -0.69
CA ILE A 150 -0.52 10.02 -2.09
C ILE A 150 -1.00 11.29 -2.79
N ALA A 151 -2.24 11.73 -2.56
CA ALA A 151 -2.75 12.98 -3.10
C ALA A 151 -1.90 14.18 -2.65
N LYS A 152 -1.54 14.21 -1.36
CA LYS A 152 -0.64 15.24 -0.84
C LYS A 152 0.72 15.22 -1.55
N LYS A 153 1.36 14.07 -1.67
CA LYS A 153 2.67 13.94 -2.36
C LYS A 153 2.61 14.41 -3.82
N ILE A 154 1.53 14.10 -4.53
CA ILE A 154 1.32 14.54 -5.90
C ILE A 154 1.20 16.07 -5.95
N ASN A 155 0.36 16.66 -5.10
CA ASN A 155 0.14 18.11 -5.09
C ASN A 155 1.41 18.87 -4.69
N ASP A 156 2.15 18.41 -3.68
CA ASP A 156 3.44 18.98 -3.28
C ASP A 156 4.44 18.99 -4.46
N ALA A 157 4.48 17.90 -5.25
CA ALA A 157 5.36 17.79 -6.42
C ALA A 157 4.93 18.73 -7.56
N VAL A 158 3.63 18.87 -7.82
CA VAL A 158 3.07 19.79 -8.82
C VAL A 158 3.38 21.25 -8.44
N GLU A 159 3.21 21.62 -7.16
CA GLU A 159 3.51 22.95 -6.65
C GLU A 159 5.00 23.28 -6.74
N ALA A 160 5.87 22.34 -6.33
CA ALA A 160 7.32 22.52 -6.42
C ALA A 160 7.77 22.78 -7.86
N ARG A 161 7.20 22.09 -8.84
CA ARG A 161 7.52 22.27 -10.25
C ARG A 161 7.02 23.62 -10.78
N SER A 162 5.81 24.01 -10.40
CA SER A 162 5.23 25.31 -10.80
C SER A 162 6.03 26.52 -10.29
N SER A 163 6.76 26.34 -9.19
CA SER A 163 7.60 27.40 -8.59
C SER A 163 8.96 27.55 -9.27
N HIS A 164 9.35 26.61 -10.14
CA HIS A 164 10.65 26.60 -10.85
C HIS A 164 10.51 26.89 -12.35
N SER A 165 9.31 27.12 -12.86
CA SER A 165 8.99 27.49 -14.24
C SER A 165 8.69 28.96 -14.38
#